data_d64966501dd697925356de165b9ac6dd
#
_entry.id   d64966501dd697925356de165b9ac6dd
#
_cell.length_a   1.000
_cell.length_b   1.000
_cell.length_c   1.000
_cell.angle_alpha   90.00
_cell.angle_beta   90.00
_cell.angle_gamma   90.00
#
_symmetry.space_group_name_H-M   'P 1'
#
loop_
_entity.id
_entity.type
_entity.pdbx_description
1 polymer ?
#
loop_
_entity_poly.entity_id
_entity_poly.type
_entity_poly.pdbx_seq_one_letter_code
_entity_poly.pdbx_strand_id
1 'polypeptide(L)'
;MKNLFIGVDFSKEKVDVAIIFADGLTETAARVFNEFKTTVSGYKQLVKWVEQNSCGIDSSLWLFCGENTGDYSKGLCNFLYGKGYDMWLENAKSIKDASGLRRLKSDRADASMIAEYAMRNYDKAIMYEPLSESLAQLRELFLYRQMVVRHRCSFQVRRGEKRLTMEKSPIKTMISQSGRHIVSELNKEVEKIDKRIAELIKSDEELTEVFTIVTSVPGIGTQNAVCLMVYTDNFRRFNYDSRKIACYYGIAPFGNDSGTSVHSDPRVHYMANRQIKAMLTQAALAAVNFNPVMARYYMRLVERGKKKQVALNNVKNKLVHLVTAMVRNRQTFTPEYKISA
;
A
#
# COMPACT_ATOMS: atom_id res chain seq x y z
N MET A 1 7.01 26.81 -10.43
CA MET A 1 8.15 25.90 -10.69
C MET A 1 8.87 25.74 -9.37
N LYS A 2 9.30 24.53 -8.97
CA LYS A 2 10.05 24.35 -7.72
C LYS A 2 11.51 24.70 -7.94
N ASN A 3 12.14 25.36 -6.98
CA ASN A 3 13.50 25.87 -7.10
C ASN A 3 14.45 25.29 -6.06
N LEU A 4 13.92 24.72 -4.96
CA LEU A 4 14.69 24.08 -3.91
C LEU A 4 14.17 22.65 -3.68
N PHE A 5 15.05 21.68 -3.79
CA PHE A 5 14.74 20.26 -3.64
C PHE A 5 15.43 19.70 -2.42
N ILE A 6 14.64 19.20 -1.49
CA ILE A 6 15.10 18.70 -0.19
C ILE A 6 14.90 17.19 -0.17
N GLY A 7 15.98 16.42 -0.32
CA GLY A 7 15.95 14.95 -0.23
C GLY A 7 16.03 14.51 1.22
N VAL A 8 15.15 13.61 1.60
CA VAL A 8 15.01 13.07 2.97
C VAL A 8 15.15 11.56 2.93
N ASP A 9 16.19 11.05 3.59
CA ASP A 9 16.31 9.62 3.89
C ASP A 9 15.81 9.34 5.29
N PHE A 10 14.83 8.43 5.41
CA PHE A 10 14.13 8.15 6.66
C PHE A 10 14.72 6.94 7.37
N SER A 11 15.09 7.13 8.64
CA SER A 11 15.41 6.03 9.54
C SER A 11 14.58 6.09 10.84
N LYS A 12 14.73 5.10 11.69
CA LYS A 12 13.95 5.00 12.93
C LYS A 12 14.18 6.14 13.89
N GLU A 13 15.41 6.59 14.03
CA GLU A 13 15.85 7.55 15.08
C GLU A 13 16.22 8.92 14.53
N LYS A 14 16.57 8.99 13.25
CA LYS A 14 16.98 10.21 12.56
C LYS A 14 16.45 10.28 11.15
N VAL A 15 16.51 11.47 10.59
CA VAL A 15 16.34 11.74 9.16
C VAL A 15 17.58 12.42 8.64
N ASP A 16 18.09 11.94 7.52
CA ASP A 16 19.23 12.50 6.81
C ASP A 16 18.72 13.37 5.66
N VAL A 17 19.21 14.62 5.57
CA VAL A 17 18.63 15.63 4.67
C VAL A 17 19.71 16.28 3.82
N ALA A 18 19.43 16.38 2.51
CA ALA A 18 20.29 17.08 1.57
C ALA A 18 19.47 18.12 0.79
N ILE A 19 20.09 19.25 0.47
CA ILE A 19 19.48 20.34 -0.32
C ILE A 19 20.19 20.44 -1.66
N ILE A 20 19.40 20.62 -2.74
CA ILE A 20 19.87 20.90 -4.10
C ILE A 20 19.01 22.04 -4.69
N PHE A 21 19.66 22.96 -5.40
CA PHE A 21 19.03 24.07 -6.09
C PHE A 21 18.75 23.74 -7.55
N ALA A 22 17.64 24.25 -8.11
CA ALA A 22 17.24 23.98 -9.50
C ALA A 22 18.21 24.56 -10.53
N ASP A 23 18.92 25.64 -10.19
CA ASP A 23 19.65 26.45 -11.15
C ASP A 23 20.88 25.78 -11.78
N GLY A 24 21.19 24.54 -11.40
CA GLY A 24 22.27 23.78 -12.05
C GLY A 24 23.62 24.51 -12.13
N LEU A 25 23.65 25.79 -11.73
CA LEU A 25 24.72 26.76 -11.93
C LEU A 25 25.96 26.54 -11.04
N THR A 26 25.88 25.50 -10.23
CA THR A 26 27.04 25.18 -9.43
C THR A 26 27.24 23.66 -9.49
N GLU A 27 28.11 23.22 -10.40
CA GLU A 27 28.84 21.96 -10.20
C GLU A 27 29.52 21.92 -8.82
N THR A 28 29.52 23.02 -8.11
CA THR A 28 30.02 23.27 -6.76
C THR A 28 28.96 23.82 -5.79
N ALA A 29 27.67 23.88 -6.13
CA ALA A 29 26.67 24.18 -5.11
C ALA A 29 26.83 23.16 -4.01
N ALA A 30 27.37 23.60 -2.91
CA ALA A 30 27.62 22.79 -1.74
C ALA A 30 26.32 22.06 -1.42
N ARG A 31 26.32 20.74 -1.70
CA ARG A 31 25.23 19.86 -1.24
C ARG A 31 25.23 19.98 0.26
N VAL A 32 24.37 20.82 0.76
CA VAL A 32 24.27 21.07 2.20
C VAL A 32 23.58 19.85 2.77
N PHE A 33 24.23 19.20 3.72
CA PHE A 33 23.77 17.98 4.36
C PHE A 33 23.69 18.19 5.85
N ASN A 34 22.66 17.66 6.49
CA ASN A 34 22.55 17.59 7.93
C ASN A 34 21.64 16.41 8.36
N GLU A 35 21.69 16.05 9.63
CA GLU A 35 20.84 15.02 10.22
C GLU A 35 20.00 15.59 11.37
N PHE A 36 18.78 15.05 11.54
CA PHE A 36 17.85 15.51 12.56
C PHE A 36 17.16 14.32 13.22
N LYS A 37 16.86 14.45 14.51
CA LYS A 37 16.11 13.40 15.24
C LYS A 37 14.67 13.27 14.73
N THR A 38 14.15 12.05 14.70
CA THR A 38 12.74 11.74 14.35
C THR A 38 11.80 12.12 15.49
N THR A 39 11.75 13.41 15.80
CA THR A 39 10.90 14.03 16.84
C THR A 39 10.37 15.37 16.35
N VAL A 40 9.27 15.86 16.93
CA VAL A 40 8.70 17.17 16.58
C VAL A 40 9.72 18.31 16.73
N SER A 41 10.59 18.25 17.76
CA SER A 41 11.68 19.22 17.93
C SER A 41 12.71 19.13 16.81
N GLY A 42 13.09 17.90 16.41
CA GLY A 42 14.01 17.67 15.29
C GLY A 42 13.43 18.16 13.96
N TYR A 43 12.14 17.96 13.72
CA TYR A 43 11.46 18.47 12.53
C TYR A 43 11.42 19.99 12.46
N LYS A 44 11.22 20.67 13.60
CA LYS A 44 11.34 22.14 13.68
C LYS A 44 12.76 22.62 13.37
N GLN A 45 13.78 21.92 13.89
CA GLN A 45 15.20 22.21 13.60
C GLN A 45 15.52 21.99 12.11
N LEU A 46 14.97 20.92 11.51
CA LEU A 46 15.11 20.63 10.07
C LEU A 46 14.57 21.79 9.22
N VAL A 47 13.33 22.22 9.46
CA VAL A 47 12.74 23.33 8.70
C VAL A 47 13.54 24.60 8.86
N LYS A 48 13.92 24.98 10.11
CA LYS A 48 14.77 26.14 10.37
C LYS A 48 16.12 26.06 9.64
N TRP A 49 16.73 24.89 9.60
CA TRP A 49 17.97 24.68 8.88
C TRP A 49 17.78 24.80 7.35
N VAL A 50 16.67 24.30 6.80
CA VAL A 50 16.35 24.52 5.38
C VAL A 50 16.17 26.01 5.09
N GLU A 51 15.46 26.76 5.94
CA GLU A 51 15.30 28.21 5.82
C GLU A 51 16.65 28.94 5.78
N GLN A 52 17.57 28.59 6.68
CA GLN A 52 18.90 29.18 6.75
C GLN A 52 19.78 28.88 5.52
N ASN A 53 19.51 27.76 4.82
CA ASN A 53 20.29 27.30 3.68
C ASN A 53 19.54 27.47 2.35
N SER A 54 18.36 28.11 2.34
CA SER A 54 17.54 28.31 1.15
C SER A 54 17.98 29.47 0.26
N CYS A 55 18.98 30.23 0.65
CA CYS A 55 19.45 31.42 -0.06
C CYS A 55 18.32 32.42 -0.38
N GLY A 56 17.32 32.54 0.49
CA GLY A 56 16.19 33.44 0.32
C GLY A 56 15.09 32.95 -0.63
N ILE A 57 15.15 31.71 -1.09
CA ILE A 57 14.08 31.10 -1.89
C ILE A 57 12.83 30.95 -1.02
N ASP A 58 11.70 31.46 -1.51
CA ASP A 58 10.42 31.34 -0.82
C ASP A 58 9.99 29.89 -0.61
N SER A 59 9.42 29.60 0.55
CA SER A 59 9.04 28.23 0.95
C SER A 59 7.99 27.59 0.04
N SER A 60 7.19 28.34 -0.67
CA SER A 60 6.26 27.83 -1.69
C SER A 60 6.97 27.16 -2.89
N LEU A 61 8.27 27.49 -3.07
CA LEU A 61 9.11 26.96 -4.13
C LEU A 61 9.95 25.75 -3.67
N TRP A 62 9.79 25.30 -2.43
CA TRP A 62 10.46 24.12 -1.89
C TRP A 62 9.69 22.84 -2.24
N LEU A 63 10.43 21.76 -2.42
CA LEU A 63 9.88 20.42 -2.52
C LEU A 63 10.70 19.46 -1.67
N PHE A 64 10.09 18.94 -0.63
CA PHE A 64 10.64 17.82 0.12
C PHE A 64 10.32 16.53 -0.62
N CYS A 65 11.28 15.64 -0.72
CA CYS A 65 11.10 14.32 -1.32
C CYS A 65 11.76 13.26 -0.45
N GLY A 66 11.14 12.10 -0.32
CA GLY A 66 11.69 10.98 0.42
C GLY A 66 11.19 9.63 -0.07
N GLU A 67 11.87 8.56 0.32
CA GLU A 67 11.41 7.21 0.05
C GLU A 67 10.19 6.86 0.91
N ASN A 68 9.22 6.17 0.33
CA ASN A 68 8.07 5.68 1.08
C ASN A 68 8.46 4.47 1.94
N THR A 69 8.95 4.72 3.14
CA THR A 69 9.38 3.72 4.12
C THR A 69 8.27 3.31 5.10
N GLY A 70 7.02 3.66 4.80
CA GLY A 70 5.86 3.33 5.63
C GLY A 70 5.77 4.19 6.88
N ASP A 71 5.83 3.57 8.07
CA ASP A 71 5.58 4.30 9.32
C ASP A 71 6.68 5.29 9.70
N TYR A 72 7.92 5.07 9.28
CA TYR A 72 9.03 5.99 9.58
C TYR A 72 8.91 7.36 8.90
N SER A 73 8.30 7.41 7.73
CA SER A 73 8.10 8.67 7.00
C SER A 73 6.91 9.50 7.51
N LYS A 74 5.89 8.87 8.10
CA LYS A 74 4.62 9.53 8.47
C LYS A 74 4.79 10.74 9.38
N GLY A 75 5.65 10.65 10.41
CA GLY A 75 5.82 11.72 11.40
C GLY A 75 6.25 13.04 10.77
N LEU A 76 7.32 13.01 9.97
CA LEU A 76 7.79 14.20 9.27
C LEU A 76 6.81 14.65 8.18
N CYS A 77 6.25 13.73 7.40
CA CYS A 77 5.29 14.07 6.34
C CYS A 77 4.06 14.78 6.88
N ASN A 78 3.47 14.28 7.97
CA ASN A 78 2.33 14.93 8.63
C ASN A 78 2.72 16.31 9.21
N PHE A 79 3.91 16.43 9.76
CA PHE A 79 4.42 17.71 10.28
C PHE A 79 4.59 18.73 9.16
N LEU A 80 5.20 18.35 8.03
CA LEU A 80 5.40 19.22 6.87
C LEU A 80 4.06 19.62 6.25
N TYR A 81 3.16 18.67 6.05
CA TYR A 81 1.80 18.93 5.56
C TYR A 81 1.05 19.92 6.45
N GLY A 82 1.06 19.72 7.78
CA GLY A 82 0.41 20.62 8.73
C GLY A 82 1.02 22.03 8.79
N LYS A 83 2.20 22.22 8.19
CA LYS A 83 2.88 23.51 8.03
C LYS A 83 2.74 24.11 6.62
N GLY A 84 2.05 23.41 5.70
CA GLY A 84 1.85 23.85 4.33
C GLY A 84 3.06 23.66 3.41
N TYR A 85 4.00 22.79 3.77
CA TYR A 85 5.13 22.44 2.91
C TYR A 85 4.79 21.29 1.97
N ASP A 86 5.26 21.37 0.73
CA ASP A 86 5.10 20.32 -0.25
C ASP A 86 6.05 19.16 0.02
N MET A 87 5.48 17.97 0.19
CA MET A 87 6.20 16.72 0.40
C MET A 87 5.78 15.69 -0.63
N TRP A 88 6.76 15.04 -1.26
CA TRP A 88 6.58 13.93 -2.19
C TRP A 88 7.17 12.64 -1.64
N LEU A 89 6.34 11.62 -1.45
CA LEU A 89 6.79 10.25 -1.10
C LEU A 89 6.84 9.38 -2.34
N GLU A 90 8.03 9.03 -2.78
CA GLU A 90 8.26 8.20 -3.96
C GLU A 90 8.62 6.76 -3.59
N ASN A 91 8.40 5.85 -4.52
CA ASN A 91 8.81 4.46 -4.38
C ASN A 91 10.34 4.36 -4.41
N ALA A 92 10.93 3.68 -3.41
CA ALA A 92 12.37 3.45 -3.31
C ALA A 92 13.00 2.88 -4.59
N LYS A 93 12.27 2.01 -5.31
CA LYS A 93 12.73 1.46 -6.58
C LYS A 93 12.81 2.51 -7.69
N SER A 94 11.82 3.41 -7.80
CA SER A 94 11.83 4.49 -8.81
C SER A 94 13.06 5.39 -8.63
N ILE A 95 13.35 5.77 -7.38
CA ILE A 95 14.52 6.58 -7.04
C ILE A 95 15.80 5.83 -7.39
N LYS A 96 15.90 4.57 -7.00
CA LYS A 96 17.09 3.74 -7.26
C LYS A 96 17.34 3.49 -8.75
N ASP A 97 16.30 3.15 -9.50
CA ASP A 97 16.42 2.87 -10.94
C ASP A 97 16.85 4.14 -11.73
N ALA A 98 16.44 5.33 -11.25
CA ALA A 98 16.82 6.61 -11.86
C ALA A 98 18.23 7.10 -11.46
N SER A 99 18.85 6.53 -10.42
CA SER A 99 20.13 7.00 -9.89
C SER A 99 21.37 6.47 -10.62
N GLY A 100 21.20 5.48 -11.50
CA GLY A 100 22.30 4.83 -12.22
C GLY A 100 23.19 3.94 -11.32
N LEU A 101 24.35 3.54 -11.83
CA LEU A 101 25.32 2.71 -11.11
C LEU A 101 26.09 3.55 -10.09
N ARG A 102 25.86 3.35 -8.81
CA ARG A 102 26.60 4.00 -7.73
C ARG A 102 27.35 2.97 -6.89
N ARG A 103 28.61 3.28 -6.57
CA ARG A 103 29.51 2.42 -5.76
C ARG A 103 29.53 2.83 -4.27
N LEU A 104 29.26 4.10 -3.96
CA LEU A 104 29.25 4.61 -2.58
C LEU A 104 27.84 4.50 -2.00
N LYS A 105 27.75 3.88 -0.82
CA LYS A 105 26.54 3.85 0.00
C LYS A 105 26.83 4.57 1.30
N SER A 106 26.19 5.70 1.50
CA SER A 106 26.18 6.46 2.76
C SER A 106 24.88 7.24 2.85
N ASP A 107 24.40 7.49 4.06
CA ASP A 107 23.15 8.23 4.32
C ASP A 107 23.15 9.60 3.61
N ARG A 108 24.32 10.28 3.59
CA ARG A 108 24.52 11.52 2.83
C ARG A 108 24.34 11.35 1.32
N ALA A 109 24.85 10.25 0.76
CA ALA A 109 24.71 9.97 -0.67
C ALA A 109 23.27 9.62 -1.01
N ASP A 110 22.57 8.91 -0.12
CA ASP A 110 21.18 8.50 -0.30
C ASP A 110 20.22 9.71 -0.24
N ALA A 111 20.37 10.61 0.75
CA ALA A 111 19.60 11.86 0.80
C ALA A 111 19.86 12.76 -0.42
N SER A 112 21.13 12.86 -0.88
CA SER A 112 21.47 13.64 -2.09
C SER A 112 20.86 13.02 -3.35
N MET A 113 20.86 11.71 -3.46
CA MET A 113 20.22 10.98 -4.56
C MET A 113 18.73 11.26 -4.64
N ILE A 114 18.06 11.27 -3.48
CA ILE A 114 16.62 11.58 -3.40
C ILE A 114 16.35 13.02 -3.87
N ALA A 115 17.18 13.99 -3.45
CA ALA A 115 17.06 15.37 -3.88
C ALA A 115 17.28 15.55 -5.39
N GLU A 116 18.30 14.87 -5.97
CA GLU A 116 18.53 14.86 -7.42
C GLU A 116 17.37 14.23 -8.20
N TYR A 117 16.80 13.15 -7.67
CA TYR A 117 15.62 12.52 -8.25
C TYR A 117 14.45 13.49 -8.28
N ALA A 118 14.18 14.16 -7.17
CA ALA A 118 13.12 15.15 -7.06
C ALA A 118 13.31 16.29 -8.06
N MET A 119 14.51 16.83 -8.18
CA MET A 119 14.84 17.89 -9.14
C MET A 119 14.57 17.49 -10.59
N ARG A 120 14.92 16.26 -10.97
CA ARG A 120 14.77 15.77 -12.35
C ARG A 120 13.35 15.34 -12.71
N ASN A 121 12.51 15.05 -11.73
CA ASN A 121 11.19 14.43 -11.93
C ASN A 121 10.05 15.15 -11.21
N TYR A 122 10.23 16.42 -10.79
CA TYR A 122 9.22 17.14 -10.01
C TYR A 122 7.90 17.35 -10.77
N ASP A 123 7.94 17.32 -12.11
CA ASP A 123 6.77 17.34 -12.99
C ASP A 123 5.82 16.14 -12.78
N LYS A 124 6.34 15.05 -12.22
CA LYS A 124 5.59 13.81 -11.90
C LYS A 124 5.23 13.69 -10.42
N ALA A 125 5.61 14.68 -9.61
CA ALA A 125 5.43 14.62 -8.18
C ALA A 125 3.95 14.57 -7.79
N ILE A 126 3.61 13.60 -6.94
CA ILE A 126 2.31 13.53 -6.29
C ILE A 126 2.51 13.96 -4.84
N MET A 127 1.93 15.10 -4.48
CA MET A 127 2.09 15.66 -3.14
C MET A 127 1.46 14.75 -2.10
N TYR A 128 2.12 14.64 -0.97
CA TYR A 128 1.64 13.87 0.17
C TYR A 128 0.42 14.52 0.79
N GLU A 129 -0.62 13.74 0.95
CA GLU A 129 -1.80 14.07 1.74
C GLU A 129 -1.95 13.01 2.84
N PRO A 130 -2.14 13.40 4.11
CA PRO A 130 -2.37 12.45 5.17
C PRO A 130 -3.73 11.77 4.98
N LEU A 131 -3.81 10.51 5.40
CA LEU A 131 -5.09 9.83 5.50
C LEU A 131 -6.01 10.57 6.48
N SER A 132 -7.33 10.53 6.24
CA SER A 132 -8.29 10.95 7.27
C SER A 132 -8.05 10.17 8.57
N GLU A 133 -8.35 10.78 9.69
CA GLU A 133 -8.13 10.15 11.00
C GLU A 133 -8.84 8.79 11.10
N SER A 134 -10.09 8.72 10.68
CA SER A 134 -10.88 7.48 10.67
C SER A 134 -10.25 6.41 9.79
N LEU A 135 -9.77 6.77 8.61
CA LEU A 135 -9.12 5.81 7.70
C LEU A 135 -7.74 5.37 8.21
N ALA A 136 -7.00 6.26 8.87
CA ALA A 136 -5.74 5.91 9.52
C ALA A 136 -5.98 4.91 10.66
N GLN A 137 -6.97 5.15 11.52
CA GLN A 137 -7.37 4.21 12.58
C GLN A 137 -7.86 2.88 12.00
N LEU A 138 -8.66 2.90 10.94
CA LEU A 138 -9.11 1.68 10.24
C LEU A 138 -7.93 0.88 9.71
N ARG A 139 -6.93 1.54 9.16
CA ARG A 139 -5.70 0.90 8.69
C ARG A 139 -4.93 0.23 9.83
N GLU A 140 -4.77 0.88 10.96
CA GLU A 140 -4.08 0.31 12.13
C GLU A 140 -4.81 -0.92 12.66
N LEU A 141 -6.13 -0.85 12.84
CA LEU A 141 -6.96 -1.98 13.24
C LEU A 141 -6.87 -3.15 12.26
N PHE A 142 -6.91 -2.86 10.95
CA PHE A 142 -6.80 -3.88 9.92
C PHE A 142 -5.43 -4.58 9.95
N LEU A 143 -4.34 -3.83 10.05
CA LEU A 143 -2.99 -4.41 10.09
C LEU A 143 -2.77 -5.22 11.37
N TYR A 144 -3.22 -4.72 12.52
CA TYR A 144 -3.18 -5.43 13.78
C TYR A 144 -3.99 -6.74 13.72
N ARG A 145 -5.21 -6.69 13.19
CA ARG A 145 -6.02 -7.88 12.94
C ARG A 145 -5.28 -8.93 12.09
N GLN A 146 -4.65 -8.48 11.01
CA GLN A 146 -3.88 -9.39 10.14
C GLN A 146 -2.73 -10.06 10.89
N MET A 147 -2.05 -9.34 11.77
CA MET A 147 -1.01 -9.88 12.63
C MET A 147 -1.57 -10.95 13.57
N VAL A 148 -2.66 -10.65 14.28
CA VAL A 148 -3.33 -11.59 15.21
C VAL A 148 -3.79 -12.86 14.50
N VAL A 149 -4.42 -12.71 13.32
CA VAL A 149 -4.87 -13.84 12.49
C VAL A 149 -3.69 -14.70 12.04
N ARG A 150 -2.56 -14.09 11.64
CA ARG A 150 -1.34 -14.82 11.26
C ARG A 150 -0.81 -15.67 12.41
N HIS A 151 -0.71 -15.12 13.61
CA HIS A 151 -0.28 -15.85 14.80
C HIS A 151 -1.25 -16.97 15.15
N ARG A 152 -2.55 -16.73 15.10
CA ARG A 152 -3.58 -17.76 15.29
C ARG A 152 -3.40 -18.94 14.34
N CYS A 153 -3.24 -18.65 13.03
CA CYS A 153 -3.00 -19.69 12.02
C CYS A 153 -1.74 -20.47 12.30
N SER A 154 -0.66 -19.83 12.72
CA SER A 154 0.60 -20.48 13.09
C SER A 154 0.41 -21.51 14.20
N PHE A 155 -0.33 -21.16 15.27
CA PHE A 155 -0.67 -22.10 16.35
C PHE A 155 -1.59 -23.24 15.88
N GLN A 156 -2.55 -22.94 14.99
CA GLN A 156 -3.47 -23.96 14.46
C GLN A 156 -2.76 -24.98 13.58
N VAL A 157 -1.89 -24.55 12.66
CA VAL A 157 -1.10 -25.43 11.78
C VAL A 157 -0.21 -26.36 12.61
N ARG A 158 0.57 -25.82 13.55
CA ARG A 158 1.43 -26.62 14.43
C ARG A 158 0.64 -27.66 15.23
N ARG A 159 -0.60 -27.36 15.62
CA ARG A 159 -1.49 -28.32 16.28
C ARG A 159 -1.97 -29.42 15.35
N GLY A 160 -2.25 -29.09 14.07
CA GLY A 160 -2.66 -30.06 13.04
C GLY A 160 -1.55 -31.06 12.73
N GLU A 161 -0.32 -30.58 12.49
CA GLU A 161 0.84 -31.41 12.19
C GLU A 161 1.15 -32.38 13.34
N LYS A 162 1.05 -31.94 14.58
CA LYS A 162 1.28 -32.80 15.76
C LYS A 162 0.24 -33.90 15.93
N ARG A 163 -1.00 -33.73 15.41
CA ARG A 163 -2.01 -34.82 15.46
C ARG A 163 -1.65 -36.02 14.58
N LEU A 164 -0.88 -35.81 13.53
CA LEU A 164 -0.55 -36.84 12.55
C LEU A 164 0.63 -37.72 12.95
N THR A 165 1.52 -37.26 13.85
CA THR A 165 2.84 -37.85 14.05
C THR A 165 3.09 -38.45 15.44
N MET A 166 2.06 -38.62 16.34
CA MET A 166 2.45 -38.68 17.74
C MET A 166 1.80 -39.77 18.62
N GLU A 167 2.65 -40.56 19.27
CA GLU A 167 2.34 -41.27 20.51
C GLU A 167 1.84 -40.34 21.63
N LYS A 168 0.90 -40.81 22.43
CA LYS A 168 0.36 -40.05 23.56
C LYS A 168 1.41 -39.84 24.64
N SER A 169 1.69 -38.61 25.05
CA SER A 169 2.55 -38.30 26.20
C SER A 169 1.96 -37.15 27.02
N PRO A 170 2.23 -37.08 28.33
CA PRO A 170 1.76 -35.97 29.19
C PRO A 170 2.20 -34.60 28.68
N ILE A 171 3.45 -34.47 28.22
CA ILE A 171 4.01 -33.23 27.68
C ILE A 171 3.24 -32.79 26.42
N LYS A 172 2.87 -33.72 25.56
CA LYS A 172 2.11 -33.44 24.33
C LYS A 172 0.69 -32.98 24.63
N THR A 173 0.08 -33.58 25.67
CA THR A 173 -1.24 -33.18 26.16
C THR A 173 -1.17 -31.73 26.67
N MET A 174 -0.19 -31.41 27.50
CA MET A 174 0.04 -30.05 28.01
C MET A 174 0.23 -29.04 26.88
N ILE A 175 1.08 -29.31 25.88
CA ILE A 175 1.32 -28.44 24.73
C ILE A 175 0.02 -28.25 23.92
N SER A 176 -0.76 -29.31 23.74
CA SER A 176 -2.04 -29.23 23.00
C SER A 176 -3.08 -28.40 23.76
N GLN A 177 -3.16 -28.50 25.08
CA GLN A 177 -4.05 -27.72 25.93
C GLN A 177 -3.65 -26.23 25.90
N SER A 178 -2.36 -25.93 26.12
CA SER A 178 -1.82 -24.57 26.03
C SER A 178 -2.08 -23.96 24.65
N GLY A 179 -1.82 -24.70 23.57
CA GLY A 179 -2.09 -24.21 22.21
C GLY A 179 -3.58 -23.94 21.94
N ARG A 180 -4.49 -24.73 22.53
CA ARG A 180 -5.95 -24.45 22.45
C ARG A 180 -6.33 -23.17 23.18
N HIS A 181 -5.78 -22.98 24.37
CA HIS A 181 -6.03 -21.77 25.16
C HIS A 181 -5.57 -20.51 24.38
N ILE A 182 -4.33 -20.49 23.87
CA ILE A 182 -3.80 -19.39 23.07
C ILE A 182 -4.69 -19.10 21.85
N VAL A 183 -5.09 -20.12 21.09
CA VAL A 183 -5.98 -19.97 19.93
C VAL A 183 -7.33 -19.38 20.35
N SER A 184 -7.87 -19.79 21.52
CA SER A 184 -9.12 -19.25 22.04
C SER A 184 -9.01 -17.75 22.36
N GLU A 185 -7.94 -17.34 23.03
CA GLU A 185 -7.71 -15.91 23.33
C GLU A 185 -7.49 -15.08 22.06
N LEU A 186 -6.72 -15.61 21.08
CA LEU A 186 -6.56 -14.93 19.79
C LEU A 186 -7.88 -14.80 19.01
N ASN A 187 -8.81 -15.76 19.13
CA ASN A 187 -10.15 -15.65 18.55
C ASN A 187 -10.95 -14.50 19.17
N LYS A 188 -10.95 -14.42 20.51
CA LYS A 188 -11.62 -13.32 21.23
C LYS A 188 -11.05 -11.95 20.81
N GLU A 189 -9.73 -11.86 20.65
CA GLU A 189 -9.10 -10.62 20.22
C GLU A 189 -9.50 -10.26 18.79
N VAL A 190 -9.57 -11.23 17.85
CA VAL A 190 -10.08 -10.99 16.50
C VAL A 190 -11.52 -10.47 16.51
N GLU A 191 -12.39 -11.08 17.32
CA GLU A 191 -13.80 -10.63 17.46
C GLU A 191 -13.90 -9.21 17.99
N LYS A 192 -13.07 -8.85 18.98
CA LYS A 192 -13.00 -7.51 19.53
C LYS A 192 -12.56 -6.48 18.49
N ILE A 193 -11.52 -6.82 17.72
CA ILE A 193 -11.03 -5.95 16.62
C ILE A 193 -12.11 -5.81 15.54
N ASP A 194 -12.79 -6.89 15.16
CA ASP A 194 -13.85 -6.87 14.15
C ASP A 194 -15.04 -5.99 14.59
N LYS A 195 -15.42 -6.02 15.87
CA LYS A 195 -16.41 -5.09 16.42
C LYS A 195 -15.96 -3.64 16.33
N ARG A 196 -14.70 -3.37 16.70
CA ARG A 196 -14.15 -2.01 16.65
C ARG A 196 -14.06 -1.47 15.22
N ILE A 197 -13.68 -2.31 14.23
CA ILE A 197 -13.72 -1.97 12.81
C ILE A 197 -15.15 -1.60 12.38
N ALA A 198 -16.14 -2.39 12.77
CA ALA A 198 -17.53 -2.13 12.42
C ALA A 198 -18.07 -0.82 13.03
N GLU A 199 -17.72 -0.54 14.30
CA GLU A 199 -18.06 0.71 14.97
C GLU A 199 -17.44 1.93 14.28
N LEU A 200 -16.13 1.83 13.95
CA LEU A 200 -15.40 2.90 13.28
C LEU A 200 -15.97 3.19 11.89
N ILE A 201 -16.30 2.16 11.10
CA ILE A 201 -16.95 2.35 9.80
C ILE A 201 -18.28 3.07 9.96
N LYS A 202 -19.10 2.68 10.94
CA LYS A 202 -20.42 3.31 11.18
C LYS A 202 -20.33 4.75 11.69
N SER A 203 -19.24 5.14 12.34
CA SER A 203 -19.07 6.50 12.88
C SER A 203 -18.61 7.52 11.85
N ASP A 204 -18.26 7.09 10.65
CA ASP A 204 -17.76 7.95 9.56
C ASP A 204 -18.62 7.72 8.31
N GLU A 205 -19.26 8.78 7.81
CA GLU A 205 -20.21 8.70 6.70
C GLU A 205 -19.53 8.23 5.39
N GLU A 206 -18.31 8.71 5.10
CA GLU A 206 -17.57 8.31 3.92
C GLU A 206 -17.15 6.85 3.98
N LEU A 207 -16.64 6.40 5.14
CA LEU A 207 -16.29 4.99 5.32
C LEU A 207 -17.53 4.10 5.17
N THR A 208 -18.67 4.52 5.72
CA THR A 208 -19.94 3.79 5.60
C THR A 208 -20.40 3.70 4.15
N GLU A 209 -20.36 4.81 3.40
CA GLU A 209 -20.75 4.84 2.00
C GLU A 209 -19.88 3.89 1.17
N VAL A 210 -18.57 4.05 1.22
CA VAL A 210 -17.62 3.23 0.44
C VAL A 210 -17.73 1.77 0.84
N PHE A 211 -17.80 1.46 2.13
CA PHE A 211 -17.97 0.08 2.62
C PHE A 211 -19.24 -0.56 2.10
N THR A 212 -20.37 0.15 2.14
CA THR A 212 -21.67 -0.32 1.65
C THR A 212 -21.61 -0.62 0.15
N ILE A 213 -21.02 0.28 -0.65
CA ILE A 213 -20.85 0.08 -2.08
C ILE A 213 -20.00 -1.16 -2.35
N VAL A 214 -18.85 -1.29 -1.69
CA VAL A 214 -17.89 -2.38 -1.94
C VAL A 214 -18.48 -3.74 -1.52
N THR A 215 -19.15 -3.80 -0.38
CA THR A 215 -19.74 -5.05 0.13
C THR A 215 -21.03 -5.44 -0.58
N SER A 216 -21.65 -4.54 -1.34
CA SER A 216 -22.82 -4.89 -2.16
C SER A 216 -22.47 -5.88 -3.29
N VAL A 217 -21.19 -6.00 -3.66
CA VAL A 217 -20.75 -6.95 -4.69
C VAL A 217 -20.70 -8.38 -4.11
N PRO A 218 -21.54 -9.32 -4.60
CA PRO A 218 -21.51 -10.69 -4.12
C PRO A 218 -20.14 -11.34 -4.30
N GLY A 219 -19.57 -11.83 -3.21
CA GLY A 219 -18.22 -12.38 -3.14
C GLY A 219 -17.20 -11.47 -2.45
N ILE A 220 -17.51 -10.20 -2.19
CA ILE A 220 -16.66 -9.29 -1.43
C ILE A 220 -17.23 -9.15 0.00
N GLY A 221 -16.60 -9.85 0.94
CA GLY A 221 -16.95 -9.75 2.36
C GLY A 221 -16.22 -8.58 3.05
N THR A 222 -16.61 -8.33 4.31
CA THR A 222 -16.09 -7.24 5.17
C THR A 222 -14.59 -7.06 5.10
N GLN A 223 -13.80 -8.13 5.27
CA GLN A 223 -12.34 -8.04 5.32
C GLN A 223 -11.71 -7.65 3.96
N ASN A 224 -12.32 -8.11 2.86
CA ASN A 224 -11.89 -7.70 1.52
C ASN A 224 -12.24 -6.24 1.24
N ALA A 225 -13.41 -5.78 1.69
CA ALA A 225 -13.81 -4.38 1.57
C ALA A 225 -12.87 -3.46 2.35
N VAL A 226 -12.63 -3.75 3.63
CA VAL A 226 -11.68 -2.99 4.46
C VAL A 226 -10.28 -3.00 3.85
N CYS A 227 -9.80 -4.13 3.33
CA CYS A 227 -8.53 -4.23 2.64
C CYS A 227 -8.45 -3.27 1.43
N LEU A 228 -9.47 -3.27 0.59
CA LEU A 228 -9.54 -2.37 -0.56
C LEU A 228 -9.52 -0.89 -0.11
N MET A 229 -10.36 -0.51 0.85
CA MET A 229 -10.43 0.85 1.37
C MET A 229 -9.10 1.34 1.93
N VAL A 230 -8.48 0.54 2.80
CA VAL A 230 -7.23 0.89 3.51
C VAL A 230 -6.03 1.05 2.59
N TYR A 231 -5.88 0.19 1.58
CA TYR A 231 -4.72 0.23 0.68
C TYR A 231 -4.86 1.18 -0.49
N THR A 232 -6.08 1.61 -0.79
CA THR A 232 -6.35 2.56 -1.88
C THR A 232 -6.73 3.95 -1.39
N ASP A 233 -6.76 4.17 -0.08
CA ASP A 233 -7.26 5.42 0.51
C ASP A 233 -8.68 5.72 -0.02
N ASN A 234 -9.61 4.84 0.24
CA ASN A 234 -10.96 4.91 -0.34
C ASN A 234 -10.95 5.13 -1.87
N PHE A 235 -10.01 4.50 -2.57
CA PHE A 235 -9.75 4.61 -4.02
C PHE A 235 -9.17 5.95 -4.50
N ARG A 236 -9.00 6.96 -3.63
CA ARG A 236 -8.45 8.28 -3.95
C ARG A 236 -6.98 8.23 -4.35
N ARG A 237 -6.15 7.43 -3.66
CA ARG A 237 -4.71 7.29 -3.92
C ARG A 237 -4.37 7.04 -5.39
N PHE A 238 -5.26 6.41 -6.12
CA PHE A 238 -5.09 6.08 -7.54
C PHE A 238 -6.02 6.90 -8.43
N ASN A 239 -6.64 7.95 -7.91
CA ASN A 239 -7.63 8.77 -8.62
C ASN A 239 -8.71 7.92 -9.30
N TYR A 240 -9.21 6.90 -8.59
CA TYR A 240 -10.21 5.94 -9.08
C TYR A 240 -9.82 5.24 -10.40
N ASP A 241 -8.51 5.12 -10.68
CA ASP A 241 -7.99 4.39 -11.83
C ASP A 241 -7.83 2.90 -11.47
N SER A 242 -8.76 2.10 -11.94
CA SER A 242 -8.78 0.66 -11.72
C SER A 242 -7.57 -0.07 -12.30
N ARG A 243 -6.94 0.45 -13.37
CA ARG A 243 -5.72 -0.13 -13.97
C ARG A 243 -4.53 0.04 -13.05
N LYS A 244 -4.36 1.25 -12.48
CA LYS A 244 -3.30 1.52 -11.48
C LYS A 244 -3.50 0.66 -10.23
N ILE A 245 -4.74 0.51 -9.74
CA ILE A 245 -5.07 -0.36 -8.61
C ILE A 245 -4.74 -1.82 -8.93
N ALA A 246 -5.10 -2.32 -10.11
CA ALA A 246 -4.80 -3.68 -10.54
C ALA A 246 -3.28 -3.93 -10.66
N CYS A 247 -2.51 -2.96 -11.13
CA CYS A 247 -1.05 -3.01 -11.14
C CYS A 247 -0.49 -3.08 -9.71
N TYR A 248 -0.94 -2.21 -8.82
CA TYR A 248 -0.51 -2.17 -7.42
C TYR A 248 -0.81 -3.48 -6.68
N TYR A 249 -1.94 -4.12 -6.98
CA TYR A 249 -2.32 -5.41 -6.41
C TYR A 249 -1.64 -6.60 -7.09
N GLY A 250 -0.87 -6.37 -8.16
CA GLY A 250 -0.17 -7.42 -8.89
C GLY A 250 -1.09 -8.44 -9.54
N ILE A 251 -2.23 -7.98 -10.05
CA ILE A 251 -3.21 -8.79 -10.78
C ILE A 251 -3.28 -8.41 -12.27
N ALA A 252 -2.78 -7.23 -12.65
CA ALA A 252 -2.65 -6.83 -14.04
C ALA A 252 -1.55 -7.66 -14.74
N PRO A 253 -1.85 -8.32 -15.87
CA PRO A 253 -0.83 -8.98 -16.68
C PRO A 253 -0.08 -7.94 -17.51
N PHE A 254 1.23 -8.10 -17.63
CA PHE A 254 2.09 -7.33 -18.52
C PHE A 254 2.61 -8.24 -19.64
N GLY A 255 2.58 -7.76 -20.89
CA GLY A 255 3.23 -8.40 -22.01
C GLY A 255 4.76 -8.40 -21.81
N ASN A 256 5.42 -9.42 -22.30
CA ASN A 256 6.88 -9.50 -22.30
C ASN A 256 7.31 -9.86 -23.72
N ASP A 257 7.19 -8.87 -24.61
CA ASP A 257 7.60 -8.96 -25.99
C ASP A 257 8.85 -8.10 -26.19
N SER A 258 9.92 -8.68 -26.71
CA SER A 258 11.15 -7.97 -27.00
C SER A 258 11.67 -8.40 -28.38
N GLY A 259 11.74 -7.44 -29.30
CA GLY A 259 12.15 -7.68 -30.69
C GLY A 259 11.24 -8.68 -31.39
N THR A 260 11.80 -9.34 -32.42
CA THR A 260 11.08 -10.35 -33.22
C THR A 260 11.17 -11.78 -32.68
N SER A 261 12.02 -12.02 -31.67
CA SER A 261 12.35 -13.36 -31.17
C SER A 261 11.81 -13.73 -29.81
N VAL A 262 11.39 -12.76 -29.00
CA VAL A 262 10.87 -13.03 -27.64
C VAL A 262 9.38 -12.71 -27.59
N HIS A 263 8.56 -13.75 -27.66
CA HIS A 263 7.12 -13.66 -27.40
C HIS A 263 6.80 -14.58 -26.22
N SER A 264 6.36 -14.03 -25.10
CA SER A 264 5.93 -14.83 -23.96
C SER A 264 4.53 -14.45 -23.49
N ASP A 265 3.82 -15.43 -22.94
CA ASP A 265 2.50 -15.19 -22.34
C ASP A 265 2.55 -14.04 -21.33
N PRO A 266 1.58 -13.12 -21.34
CA PRO A 266 1.49 -12.03 -20.36
C PRO A 266 1.52 -12.56 -18.94
N ARG A 267 2.39 -12.02 -18.10
CA ARG A 267 2.56 -12.42 -16.70
C ARG A 267 2.33 -11.25 -15.75
N VAL A 268 1.84 -11.56 -14.57
CA VAL A 268 1.76 -10.57 -13.49
C VAL A 268 3.16 -10.26 -12.96
N HIS A 269 3.41 -8.99 -12.66
CA HIS A 269 4.72 -8.58 -12.13
C HIS A 269 4.94 -9.16 -10.72
N TYR A 270 6.20 -9.48 -10.38
CA TYR A 270 6.57 -10.05 -9.07
C TYR A 270 6.42 -9.04 -7.92
N MET A 271 6.52 -7.74 -8.22
CA MET A 271 6.27 -6.66 -7.26
C MET A 271 4.77 -6.53 -7.02
N ALA A 272 4.25 -7.38 -6.14
CA ALA A 272 2.86 -7.39 -5.76
C ALA A 272 2.73 -7.53 -4.25
N ASN A 273 1.76 -6.88 -3.66
CA ASN A 273 1.40 -7.17 -2.29
C ASN A 273 0.75 -8.55 -2.22
N ARG A 274 1.52 -9.56 -1.76
CA ARG A 274 1.07 -10.97 -1.71
C ARG A 274 -0.17 -11.15 -0.86
N GLN A 275 -0.32 -10.37 0.21
CA GLN A 275 -1.45 -10.45 1.12
C GLN A 275 -2.75 -9.99 0.44
N ILE A 276 -2.72 -8.82 -0.22
CA ILE A 276 -3.87 -8.31 -0.99
C ILE A 276 -4.25 -9.30 -2.09
N LYS A 277 -3.24 -9.82 -2.79
CA LYS A 277 -3.47 -10.82 -3.86
C LYS A 277 -4.14 -12.09 -3.34
N ALA A 278 -3.78 -12.55 -2.14
CA ALA A 278 -4.42 -13.70 -1.49
C ALA A 278 -5.87 -13.39 -1.12
N MET A 279 -6.15 -12.23 -0.53
CA MET A 279 -7.49 -11.78 -0.16
C MET A 279 -8.39 -11.64 -1.40
N LEU A 280 -7.89 -11.02 -2.48
CA LEU A 280 -8.62 -10.96 -3.75
C LEU A 280 -8.85 -12.33 -4.37
N THR A 281 -7.98 -13.30 -4.13
CA THR A 281 -8.21 -14.68 -4.59
C THR A 281 -9.41 -15.30 -3.88
N GLN A 282 -9.55 -15.09 -2.58
CA GLN A 282 -10.71 -15.55 -1.81
C GLN A 282 -12.00 -14.85 -2.29
N ALA A 283 -11.94 -13.52 -2.50
CA ALA A 283 -13.06 -12.77 -3.04
C ALA A 283 -13.49 -13.27 -4.44
N ALA A 284 -12.53 -13.55 -5.32
CA ALA A 284 -12.81 -14.06 -6.65
C ALA A 284 -13.41 -15.47 -6.63
N LEU A 285 -12.94 -16.37 -5.76
CA LEU A 285 -13.52 -17.69 -5.57
C LEU A 285 -14.96 -17.58 -5.06
N ALA A 286 -15.21 -16.73 -4.07
CA ALA A 286 -16.56 -16.47 -3.58
C ALA A 286 -17.46 -15.86 -4.68
N ALA A 287 -16.93 -14.88 -5.45
CA ALA A 287 -17.69 -14.28 -6.54
C ALA A 287 -18.04 -15.26 -7.67
N VAL A 288 -17.14 -16.20 -7.99
CA VAL A 288 -17.45 -17.26 -8.97
C VAL A 288 -18.61 -18.15 -8.49
N ASN A 289 -18.74 -18.36 -7.18
CA ASN A 289 -19.80 -19.20 -6.61
C ASN A 289 -21.13 -18.44 -6.39
N PHE A 290 -21.06 -17.17 -6.01
CA PHE A 290 -22.25 -16.42 -5.53
C PHE A 290 -22.66 -15.25 -6.42
N ASN A 291 -21.85 -14.89 -7.43
CA ASN A 291 -22.19 -13.82 -8.37
C ASN A 291 -22.39 -14.38 -9.78
N PRO A 292 -23.62 -14.43 -10.28
CA PRO A 292 -23.91 -15.03 -11.60
C PRO A 292 -23.15 -14.38 -12.76
N VAL A 293 -22.86 -13.08 -12.66
CA VAL A 293 -22.10 -12.35 -13.70
C VAL A 293 -20.64 -12.82 -13.72
N MET A 294 -20.03 -12.99 -12.54
CA MET A 294 -18.64 -13.46 -12.40
C MET A 294 -18.53 -14.95 -12.73
N ALA A 295 -19.52 -15.75 -12.35
CA ALA A 295 -19.60 -17.17 -12.70
C ALA A 295 -19.60 -17.37 -14.23
N ARG A 296 -20.51 -16.70 -14.93
CA ARG A 296 -20.56 -16.75 -16.40
C ARG A 296 -19.29 -16.27 -17.06
N TYR A 297 -18.69 -15.19 -16.54
CA TYR A 297 -17.42 -14.69 -17.05
C TYR A 297 -16.28 -15.71 -16.88
N TYR A 298 -16.17 -16.33 -15.71
CA TYR A 298 -15.17 -17.37 -15.42
C TYR A 298 -15.34 -18.58 -16.33
N MET A 299 -16.56 -19.13 -16.43
CA MET A 299 -16.89 -20.29 -17.26
C MET A 299 -16.51 -20.04 -18.74
N ARG A 300 -16.93 -18.91 -19.29
CA ARG A 300 -16.58 -18.52 -20.67
C ARG A 300 -15.08 -18.48 -20.92
N LEU A 301 -14.26 -18.07 -19.93
CA LEU A 301 -12.80 -18.05 -20.06
C LEU A 301 -12.21 -19.46 -20.06
N VAL A 302 -12.74 -20.35 -19.22
CA VAL A 302 -12.31 -21.75 -19.14
C VAL A 302 -12.71 -22.51 -20.42
N GLU A 303 -13.92 -22.32 -20.92
CA GLU A 303 -14.40 -22.89 -22.19
C GLU A 303 -13.56 -22.44 -23.41
N ARG A 304 -13.02 -21.23 -23.37
CA ARG A 304 -12.05 -20.72 -24.36
C ARG A 304 -10.63 -21.28 -24.18
N GLY A 305 -10.43 -22.28 -23.34
CA GLY A 305 -9.13 -22.94 -23.12
C GLY A 305 -8.18 -22.25 -22.14
N LYS A 306 -8.61 -21.18 -21.44
CA LYS A 306 -7.74 -20.55 -20.43
C LYS A 306 -7.59 -21.47 -19.21
N LYS A 307 -6.36 -21.58 -18.68
CA LYS A 307 -6.09 -22.27 -17.43
C LYS A 307 -6.94 -21.68 -16.28
N LYS A 308 -7.51 -22.51 -15.42
CA LYS A 308 -8.38 -22.10 -14.29
C LYS A 308 -7.79 -20.95 -13.44
N GLN A 309 -6.49 -21.01 -13.15
CA GLN A 309 -5.79 -19.96 -12.38
C GLN A 309 -5.74 -18.62 -13.13
N VAL A 310 -5.54 -18.64 -14.44
CA VAL A 310 -5.54 -17.44 -15.30
C VAL A 310 -6.95 -16.87 -15.37
N ALA A 311 -7.97 -17.72 -15.56
CA ALA A 311 -9.38 -17.31 -15.55
C ALA A 311 -9.74 -16.66 -14.20
N LEU A 312 -9.33 -17.24 -13.08
CA LEU A 312 -9.54 -16.66 -11.74
C LEU A 312 -8.82 -15.32 -11.56
N ASN A 313 -7.61 -15.17 -12.10
CA ASN A 313 -6.92 -13.87 -12.07
C ASN A 313 -7.64 -12.79 -12.88
N ASN A 314 -8.25 -13.17 -14.01
CA ASN A 314 -9.11 -12.27 -14.78
C ASN A 314 -10.38 -11.87 -13.99
N VAL A 315 -10.97 -12.78 -13.20
CA VAL A 315 -12.08 -12.44 -12.29
C VAL A 315 -11.63 -11.43 -11.23
N LYS A 316 -10.44 -11.62 -10.60
CA LYS A 316 -9.89 -10.61 -9.66
C LYS A 316 -9.79 -9.24 -10.30
N ASN A 317 -9.21 -9.19 -11.50
CA ASN A 317 -9.07 -7.93 -12.23
C ASN A 317 -10.43 -7.30 -12.52
N LYS A 318 -11.40 -8.09 -13.00
CA LYS A 318 -12.75 -7.62 -13.27
C LYS A 318 -13.46 -7.12 -12.00
N LEU A 319 -13.28 -7.78 -10.85
CA LEU A 319 -13.80 -7.31 -9.55
C LEU A 319 -13.24 -5.95 -9.16
N VAL A 320 -11.92 -5.76 -9.30
CA VAL A 320 -11.28 -4.47 -9.00
C VAL A 320 -11.83 -3.37 -9.92
N HIS A 321 -11.95 -3.64 -11.22
CA HIS A 321 -12.54 -2.67 -12.16
C HIS A 321 -13.99 -2.34 -11.80
N LEU A 322 -14.80 -3.34 -11.49
CA LEU A 322 -16.21 -3.17 -11.10
C LEU A 322 -16.32 -2.30 -9.85
N VAL A 323 -15.64 -2.69 -8.76
CA VAL A 323 -15.71 -1.96 -7.49
C VAL A 323 -15.22 -0.52 -7.63
N THR A 324 -14.12 -0.33 -8.35
CA THR A 324 -13.58 1.03 -8.57
C THR A 324 -14.58 1.91 -9.32
N ALA A 325 -15.23 1.39 -10.36
CA ALA A 325 -16.25 2.12 -11.10
C ALA A 325 -17.47 2.45 -10.23
N MET A 326 -17.91 1.49 -9.41
CA MET A 326 -19.03 1.67 -8.49
C MET A 326 -18.75 2.74 -7.44
N VAL A 327 -17.58 2.73 -6.82
CA VAL A 327 -17.19 3.74 -5.83
C VAL A 327 -17.06 5.11 -6.48
N ARG A 328 -16.45 5.21 -7.67
CA ARG A 328 -16.37 6.47 -8.43
C ARG A 328 -17.74 7.06 -8.73
N ASN A 329 -18.70 6.19 -9.10
CA ASN A 329 -20.05 6.61 -9.49
C ASN A 329 -21.03 6.66 -8.29
N ARG A 330 -20.57 6.34 -7.07
CA ARG A 330 -21.38 6.25 -5.83
C ARG A 330 -22.62 5.37 -6.01
N GLN A 331 -22.46 4.19 -6.58
CA GLN A 331 -23.55 3.26 -6.90
C GLN A 331 -23.28 1.88 -6.30
N THR A 332 -24.32 1.27 -5.72
CA THR A 332 -24.27 -0.11 -5.25
C THR A 332 -24.42 -1.10 -6.42
N PHE A 333 -24.02 -2.34 -6.19
CA PHE A 333 -24.07 -3.39 -7.20
C PHE A 333 -25.52 -3.74 -7.57
N THR A 334 -25.77 -3.79 -8.88
CA THR A 334 -26.95 -4.41 -9.47
C THR A 334 -26.51 -5.46 -10.50
N PRO A 335 -27.24 -6.57 -10.69
CA PRO A 335 -26.87 -7.60 -11.68
C PRO A 335 -26.74 -7.06 -13.12
N GLU A 336 -27.40 -5.95 -13.40
CA GLU A 336 -27.42 -5.26 -14.70
C GLU A 336 -26.31 -4.20 -14.82
N TYR A 337 -25.51 -4.00 -13.76
CA TYR A 337 -24.47 -2.98 -13.76
C TYR A 337 -23.46 -3.22 -14.89
N LYS A 338 -23.47 -2.34 -15.88
CA LYS A 338 -22.50 -2.33 -16.97
C LYS A 338 -21.35 -1.39 -16.59
N ILE A 339 -20.13 -1.91 -16.59
CA ILE A 339 -18.95 -1.07 -16.48
C ILE A 339 -18.90 -0.25 -17.78
N SER A 340 -19.25 1.03 -17.70
CA SER A 340 -18.97 1.97 -18.80
C SER A 340 -17.47 2.00 -19.04
N ALA A 341 -17.08 1.81 -20.29
CA ALA A 341 -15.69 1.70 -20.73
C ALA A 341 -14.90 3.00 -20.48
#